data_f8abb6647dedfdc21476dd6f14c40246
#
_entry.id   f8abb6647dedfdc21476dd6f14c40246
#
_cell.length_a   1.000
_cell.length_b   1.000
_cell.length_c   1.000
_cell.angle_alpha   90.00
_cell.angle_beta   90.00
_cell.angle_gamma   90.00
#
_symmetry.space_group_name_H-M   'P 1'
#
loop_
_entity.id
_entity.type
_entity.pdbx_description
1 polymer ?
#
loop_
_entity_poly.entity_id
_entity_poly.type
_entity_poly.pdbx_seq_one_letter_code
_entity_poly.pdbx_strand_id
1 'polypeptide(L)'
;MAYLKSIEINQFRGIQELSISGFSDINLIVGDNNSGKTTFLEAIQLLFAKPQLSSIKSITNQRTAIHSNNSFYTSFIKMFNVEQDKEDLDLEISAKCNDGMRRVELIGVEKAVAGEDAIQLSKMSNRQKEQYKGSSGFIPETAKLFEGKIVTQCGKKTTEKKISCTSLDNGIPGPIVKKEVFYISSFGHLRYDLLQNIVDNPEYKNLAISILKQFDDSIADICYTKADDGTYLESIITKNGVNMPFSVYGDGIKKILYILNKLFDATDSILMIDEIETGLHKKYYSTLFPVVFALAKKLNVQLFIATHSMEAIEAILEYGNYENKVKDHDSIKVITLKKVNPEIDHGSNIVARNVTGKYVYDNRKVFDFEVRL
;
A
#
# COMPACT_ATOMS: atom_id res chain seq x y z
N MET A 1 -4.83 19.34 5.66
CA MET A 1 -3.86 19.91 4.69
C MET A 1 -3.10 18.75 4.08
N ALA A 2 -3.08 18.58 2.75
CA ALA A 2 -2.45 17.43 2.11
C ALA A 2 -0.96 17.35 2.46
N TYR A 3 -0.48 16.20 2.95
CA TYR A 3 0.92 16.01 3.35
C TYR A 3 1.83 15.87 2.12
N LEU A 4 1.47 15.00 1.18
CA LEU A 4 2.12 14.83 -0.12
C LEU A 4 1.48 15.76 -1.15
N LYS A 5 2.27 16.60 -1.84
CA LYS A 5 1.77 17.60 -2.82
C LYS A 5 2.02 17.19 -4.26
N SER A 6 3.17 16.60 -4.53
CA SER A 6 3.53 16.09 -5.84
C SER A 6 4.49 14.92 -5.69
N ILE A 7 4.55 14.08 -6.73
CA ILE A 7 5.48 12.95 -6.82
C ILE A 7 5.98 12.82 -8.25
N GLU A 8 7.24 12.47 -8.39
CA GLU A 8 7.91 12.08 -9.63
C GLU A 8 8.50 10.70 -9.44
N ILE A 9 8.27 9.81 -10.39
CA ILE A 9 8.68 8.40 -10.35
C ILE A 9 9.43 8.11 -11.63
N ASN A 10 10.68 7.66 -11.51
CA ASN A 10 11.52 7.27 -12.62
C ASN A 10 12.01 5.83 -12.45
N GLN A 11 11.86 5.03 -13.51
CA GLN A 11 12.36 3.66 -13.63
C GLN A 11 11.90 2.70 -12.50
N PHE A 12 10.66 2.87 -12.04
CA PHE A 12 10.12 2.02 -10.97
C PHE A 12 9.10 1.02 -11.53
N ARG A 13 9.44 -0.26 -11.52
CA ARG A 13 8.61 -1.36 -12.08
C ARG A 13 8.22 -1.08 -13.54
N GLY A 14 6.92 -1.03 -13.83
CA GLY A 14 6.40 -0.69 -15.16
C GLY A 14 6.24 0.81 -15.40
N ILE A 15 6.70 1.68 -14.50
CA ILE A 15 6.69 3.13 -14.68
C ILE A 15 8.08 3.57 -15.12
N GLN A 16 8.23 4.08 -16.33
CA GLN A 16 9.48 4.69 -16.82
C GLN A 16 9.60 6.11 -16.31
N GLU A 17 8.58 6.93 -16.54
CA GLU A 17 8.50 8.30 -16.07
C GLU A 17 7.06 8.66 -15.77
N LEU A 18 6.80 9.21 -14.57
CA LEU A 18 5.47 9.64 -14.16
C LEU A 18 5.60 10.84 -13.22
N SER A 19 4.92 11.94 -13.54
CA SER A 19 4.84 13.11 -12.67
C SER A 19 3.39 13.46 -12.38
N ILE A 20 3.05 13.59 -11.09
CA ILE A 20 1.69 13.96 -10.63
C ILE A 20 1.83 15.05 -9.57
N SER A 21 1.04 16.11 -9.71
CA SER A 21 1.01 17.23 -8.77
C SER A 21 -0.43 17.59 -8.38
N GLY A 22 -0.57 18.35 -7.29
CA GLY A 22 -1.87 18.87 -6.85
C GLY A 22 -2.72 17.84 -6.12
N PHE A 23 -2.11 16.98 -5.30
CA PHE A 23 -2.85 16.08 -4.40
C PHE A 23 -3.70 16.84 -3.39
N SER A 24 -4.81 16.23 -2.99
CA SER A 24 -5.76 16.72 -2.00
C SER A 24 -5.81 15.81 -0.77
N ASP A 25 -6.76 16.04 0.11
CA ASP A 25 -6.95 15.20 1.31
C ASP A 25 -7.38 13.76 0.92
N ILE A 26 -8.17 13.62 -0.15
CA ILE A 26 -8.61 12.35 -0.69
C ILE A 26 -8.18 12.27 -2.17
N ASN A 27 -7.36 11.27 -2.50
CA ASN A 27 -6.84 11.05 -3.85
C ASN A 27 -7.33 9.68 -4.33
N LEU A 28 -8.24 9.69 -5.28
CA LEU A 28 -8.83 8.50 -5.89
C LEU A 28 -8.01 8.12 -7.12
N ILE A 29 -7.34 6.98 -7.07
CA ILE A 29 -6.53 6.44 -8.17
C ILE A 29 -7.36 5.43 -8.93
N VAL A 30 -7.67 5.76 -10.19
CA VAL A 30 -8.52 4.95 -11.06
C VAL A 30 -7.77 4.50 -12.31
N GLY A 31 -8.28 3.50 -12.97
CA GLY A 31 -7.72 2.95 -14.21
C GLY A 31 -7.98 1.46 -14.31
N ASP A 32 -7.74 0.91 -15.50
CA ASP A 32 -7.90 -0.53 -15.75
C ASP A 32 -6.97 -1.40 -14.93
N ASN A 33 -7.21 -2.71 -14.96
CA ASN A 33 -6.28 -3.66 -14.38
C ASN A 33 -4.91 -3.54 -15.05
N ASN A 34 -3.85 -3.60 -14.25
CA ASN A 34 -2.46 -3.44 -14.71
C ASN A 34 -2.10 -2.04 -15.24
N SER A 35 -2.89 -1.00 -14.90
CA SER A 35 -2.58 0.41 -15.24
C SER A 35 -1.53 1.06 -14.32
N GLY A 36 -1.01 0.33 -13.32
CA GLY A 36 0.03 0.85 -12.42
C GLY A 36 -0.48 1.38 -11.06
N LYS A 37 -1.77 1.25 -10.72
CA LYS A 37 -2.34 1.75 -9.45
C LYS A 37 -1.58 1.27 -8.22
N THR A 38 -1.42 -0.05 -8.07
CA THR A 38 -0.66 -0.64 -6.95
C THR A 38 0.81 -0.21 -7.00
N THR A 39 1.42 -0.13 -8.19
CA THR A 39 2.80 0.35 -8.37
C THR A 39 2.97 1.79 -7.87
N PHE A 40 2.01 2.65 -8.17
CA PHE A 40 2.00 4.03 -7.67
C PHE A 40 1.91 4.08 -6.13
N LEU A 41 1.06 3.28 -5.51
CA LEU A 41 0.98 3.18 -4.04
C LEU A 41 2.27 2.64 -3.42
N GLU A 42 2.93 1.67 -4.07
CA GLU A 42 4.23 1.15 -3.63
C GLU A 42 5.35 2.19 -3.76
N ALA A 43 5.31 3.05 -4.79
CA ALA A 43 6.25 4.16 -4.93
C ALA A 43 6.15 5.14 -3.76
N ILE A 44 4.92 5.48 -3.34
CA ILE A 44 4.71 6.29 -2.12
C ILE A 44 5.30 5.58 -0.90
N GLN A 45 5.05 4.27 -0.72
CA GLN A 45 5.62 3.53 0.41
C GLN A 45 7.14 3.54 0.42
N LEU A 46 7.77 3.36 -0.75
CA LEU A 46 9.23 3.35 -0.87
C LEU A 46 9.85 4.71 -0.54
N LEU A 47 9.20 5.80 -0.96
CA LEU A 47 9.62 7.17 -0.66
C LEU A 47 9.71 7.45 0.85
N PHE A 48 8.81 6.86 1.64
CA PHE A 48 8.75 7.00 3.10
C PHE A 48 9.43 5.85 3.85
N ALA A 49 10.04 4.91 3.14
CA ALA A 49 10.71 3.77 3.75
C ALA A 49 12.08 4.16 4.31
N LYS A 50 12.49 3.51 5.39
CA LYS A 50 13.89 3.63 5.83
C LYS A 50 14.83 2.95 4.83
N PRO A 51 16.06 3.49 4.64
CA PRO A 51 17.02 2.98 3.65
C PRO A 51 17.63 1.63 4.09
N GLN A 52 16.85 0.57 4.00
CA GLN A 52 17.27 -0.79 4.34
C GLN A 52 16.47 -1.87 3.61
N LEU A 53 17.11 -3.00 3.31
CA LEU A 53 16.49 -4.11 2.58
C LEU A 53 15.25 -4.68 3.27
N SER A 54 15.19 -4.70 4.61
CA SER A 54 14.00 -5.18 5.34
C SER A 54 12.76 -4.31 5.09
N SER A 55 12.92 -3.00 4.91
CA SER A 55 11.83 -2.11 4.53
C SER A 55 11.34 -2.42 3.10
N ILE A 56 12.26 -2.60 2.16
CA ILE A 56 11.95 -2.99 0.78
C ILE A 56 11.23 -4.34 0.76
N LYS A 57 11.73 -5.34 1.53
CA LYS A 57 11.07 -6.63 1.66
C LYS A 57 9.63 -6.50 2.14
N SER A 58 9.37 -5.62 3.11
CA SER A 58 8.01 -5.39 3.60
C SER A 58 7.08 -4.88 2.50
N ILE A 59 7.57 -4.04 1.58
CA ILE A 59 6.80 -3.52 0.45
C ILE A 59 6.57 -4.61 -0.60
N THR A 60 7.62 -5.32 -1.00
CA THR A 60 7.52 -6.35 -2.05
C THR A 60 6.64 -7.53 -1.66
N ASN A 61 6.64 -7.91 -0.38
CA ASN A 61 5.83 -9.01 0.13
C ASN A 61 4.31 -8.72 0.18
N GLN A 62 3.90 -7.46 0.04
CA GLN A 62 2.47 -7.11 0.07
C GLN A 62 1.71 -7.65 -1.14
N ARG A 63 2.39 -7.84 -2.28
CA ARG A 63 1.81 -8.44 -3.49
C ARG A 63 1.77 -9.97 -3.47
N THR A 64 2.60 -10.60 -2.66
CA THR A 64 2.65 -12.05 -2.64
C THR A 64 1.41 -12.59 -1.93
N ALA A 65 0.60 -13.35 -2.65
CA ALA A 65 -0.46 -14.15 -2.05
C ALA A 65 0.15 -15.08 -0.98
N ILE A 66 -0.65 -15.48 -0.01
CA ILE A 66 -0.27 -16.28 1.18
C ILE A 66 0.59 -17.52 0.84
N HIS A 67 0.63 -17.93 -0.42
CA HIS A 67 1.28 -19.16 -0.91
C HIS A 67 2.27 -18.97 -2.08
N SER A 68 2.74 -17.74 -2.37
CA SER A 68 3.72 -17.59 -3.45
C SER A 68 5.15 -17.87 -2.95
N ASN A 69 5.81 -18.85 -3.56
CA ASN A 69 7.23 -19.18 -3.34
C ASN A 69 8.21 -18.17 -3.99
N ASN A 70 7.77 -16.96 -4.28
CA ASN A 70 8.66 -15.97 -4.89
C ASN A 70 9.75 -15.57 -3.90
N SER A 71 11.01 -15.74 -4.31
CA SER A 71 12.14 -15.27 -3.50
C SER A 71 12.10 -13.75 -3.34
N PHE A 72 12.61 -13.25 -2.21
CA PHE A 72 12.78 -11.82 -2.00
C PHE A 72 13.57 -11.18 -3.15
N TYR A 73 14.65 -11.82 -3.58
CA TYR A 73 15.51 -11.33 -4.65
C TYR A 73 14.74 -11.06 -5.94
N THR A 74 13.95 -12.03 -6.39
CA THR A 74 13.13 -11.88 -7.60
C THR A 74 12.15 -10.70 -7.50
N SER A 75 11.53 -10.53 -6.33
CA SER A 75 10.60 -9.42 -6.09
C SER A 75 11.32 -8.07 -6.00
N PHE A 76 12.54 -8.07 -5.48
CA PHE A 76 13.41 -6.89 -5.36
C PHE A 76 13.89 -6.40 -6.74
N ILE A 77 14.45 -7.29 -7.55
CA ILE A 77 14.94 -6.93 -8.92
C ILE A 77 13.79 -6.42 -9.79
N LYS A 78 12.60 -6.99 -9.65
CA LYS A 78 11.39 -6.51 -10.35
C LYS A 78 10.91 -5.11 -9.90
N MET A 79 11.54 -4.47 -8.92
CA MET A 79 11.30 -3.06 -8.60
C MET A 79 11.95 -2.10 -9.59
N PHE A 80 13.01 -2.52 -10.23
CA PHE A 80 13.66 -1.75 -11.31
C PHE A 80 12.88 -1.98 -12.61
N ASN A 81 12.86 -0.97 -13.46
CA ASN A 81 12.37 -1.11 -14.83
C ASN A 81 13.52 -1.63 -15.71
N VAL A 82 13.67 -2.94 -15.75
CA VAL A 82 14.79 -3.59 -16.45
C VAL A 82 14.44 -3.71 -17.92
N GLU A 83 15.11 -2.93 -18.77
CA GLU A 83 15.24 -3.25 -20.20
C GLU A 83 16.19 -4.46 -20.32
N GLN A 84 15.91 -5.37 -21.27
CA GLN A 84 16.77 -6.53 -21.51
C GLN A 84 18.22 -6.07 -21.74
N ASP A 85 19.17 -6.75 -21.05
CA ASP A 85 20.63 -6.61 -21.16
C ASP A 85 21.31 -5.40 -20.46
N LYS A 86 20.65 -4.68 -19.56
CA LYS A 86 21.35 -3.71 -18.69
C LYS A 86 21.79 -4.35 -17.38
N GLU A 87 23.08 -4.31 -17.08
CA GLU A 87 23.65 -4.68 -15.77
C GLU A 87 23.40 -3.59 -14.71
N ASP A 88 23.37 -2.34 -15.15
CA ASP A 88 23.10 -1.18 -14.29
C ASP A 88 21.61 -1.05 -14.01
N LEU A 89 21.27 -1.02 -12.75
CA LEU A 89 19.91 -0.89 -12.22
C LEU A 89 19.79 0.40 -11.46
N ASP A 90 18.84 1.24 -11.86
CA ASP A 90 18.53 2.48 -11.19
C ASP A 90 17.02 2.70 -11.08
N LEU A 91 16.59 3.35 -10.02
CA LEU A 91 15.25 3.89 -9.85
C LEU A 91 15.33 5.13 -8.97
N GLU A 92 14.47 6.08 -9.23
CA GLU A 92 14.34 7.29 -8.43
C GLU A 92 12.87 7.64 -8.21
N ILE A 93 12.55 8.02 -6.97
CA ILE A 93 11.24 8.58 -6.62
C ILE A 93 11.51 9.84 -5.81
N SER A 94 10.96 10.96 -6.25
CA SER A 94 11.03 12.23 -5.53
C SER A 94 9.64 12.82 -5.31
N ALA A 95 9.49 13.64 -4.27
CA ALA A 95 8.23 14.25 -3.94
C ALA A 95 8.39 15.56 -3.17
N LYS A 96 7.42 16.45 -3.36
CA LYS A 96 7.24 17.64 -2.53
C LYS A 96 6.19 17.36 -1.46
N CYS A 97 6.60 17.47 -0.21
CA CYS A 97 5.75 17.32 0.97
C CYS A 97 5.62 18.64 1.73
N ASN A 98 4.73 18.69 2.73
CA ASN A 98 4.61 19.88 3.60
C ASN A 98 5.89 20.16 4.40
N ASP A 99 6.64 19.12 4.76
CA ASP A 99 7.90 19.17 5.51
C ASP A 99 9.15 19.34 4.62
N GLY A 100 8.97 19.48 3.30
CA GLY A 100 10.05 19.70 2.34
C GLY A 100 10.10 18.65 1.23
N MET A 101 11.24 18.60 0.55
CA MET A 101 11.49 17.59 -0.51
C MET A 101 11.88 16.26 0.12
N ARG A 102 11.34 15.18 -0.45
CA ARG A 102 11.74 13.81 -0.17
C ARG A 102 12.23 13.15 -1.46
N ARG A 103 13.25 12.32 -1.35
CA ARG A 103 13.78 11.53 -2.47
C ARG A 103 14.28 10.20 -1.98
N VAL A 104 14.04 9.17 -2.75
CA VAL A 104 14.68 7.86 -2.61
C VAL A 104 15.25 7.46 -3.96
N GLU A 105 16.47 6.96 -3.94
CA GLU A 105 17.19 6.50 -5.12
C GLU A 105 17.84 5.17 -4.77
N LEU A 106 17.66 4.17 -5.62
CA LEU A 106 18.38 2.89 -5.58
C LEU A 106 19.20 2.78 -6.84
N ILE A 107 20.51 2.58 -6.67
CA ILE A 107 21.45 2.40 -7.78
C ILE A 107 22.31 1.19 -7.47
N GLY A 108 22.55 0.35 -8.45
CA GLY A 108 23.44 -0.80 -8.31
C GLY A 108 23.59 -1.61 -9.57
N VAL A 109 24.28 -2.71 -9.43
CA VAL A 109 24.55 -3.64 -10.54
C VAL A 109 24.10 -5.05 -10.16
N GLU A 110 23.56 -5.78 -11.13
CA GLU A 110 23.30 -7.21 -11.01
C GLU A 110 24.42 -7.96 -11.74
N LYS A 111 25.08 -8.90 -11.05
CA LYS A 111 26.13 -9.73 -11.62
C LYS A 111 25.97 -11.20 -11.27
N ALA A 112 26.44 -12.09 -12.14
CA ALA A 112 26.56 -13.50 -11.83
C ALA A 112 27.76 -13.75 -10.92
N VAL A 113 27.61 -14.61 -9.93
CA VAL A 113 28.67 -15.05 -9.01
C VAL A 113 28.60 -16.57 -8.85
N ALA A 114 29.72 -17.20 -8.45
CA ALA A 114 29.71 -18.62 -8.11
C ALA A 114 28.74 -18.90 -6.97
N GLY A 115 28.04 -20.03 -6.98
CA GLY A 115 27.04 -20.37 -5.97
C GLY A 115 27.62 -20.42 -4.56
N GLU A 116 28.88 -20.88 -4.39
CA GLU A 116 29.57 -20.87 -3.10
C GLU A 116 29.80 -19.44 -2.58
N ASP A 117 30.21 -18.52 -3.43
CA ASP A 117 30.38 -17.10 -3.08
C ASP A 117 29.03 -16.47 -2.69
N ALA A 118 27.98 -16.81 -3.44
CA ALA A 118 26.64 -16.32 -3.12
C ALA A 118 26.16 -16.79 -1.74
N ILE A 119 26.47 -18.01 -1.33
CA ILE A 119 26.15 -18.53 0.03
C ILE A 119 26.90 -17.71 1.08
N GLN A 120 28.17 -17.38 0.86
CA GLN A 120 28.96 -16.58 1.81
C GLN A 120 28.38 -15.16 1.93
N LEU A 121 28.06 -14.53 0.81
CA LEU A 121 27.54 -13.16 0.72
C LEU A 121 26.06 -13.04 1.15
N SER A 122 25.32 -14.16 1.18
CA SER A 122 23.91 -14.17 1.52
C SER A 122 23.63 -13.71 2.95
N LYS A 123 22.42 -13.20 3.19
CA LYS A 123 21.94 -12.78 4.53
C LYS A 123 21.36 -13.94 5.34
N MET A 124 21.61 -15.17 4.93
CA MET A 124 21.22 -16.37 5.66
C MET A 124 21.89 -16.45 7.03
N SER A 125 21.23 -17.09 7.98
CA SER A 125 21.84 -17.46 9.25
C SER A 125 22.95 -18.51 9.04
N ASN A 126 23.92 -18.57 9.95
CA ASN A 126 25.01 -19.57 9.89
C ASN A 126 24.45 -21.00 9.78
N ARG A 127 23.40 -21.33 10.52
CA ARG A 127 22.74 -22.63 10.47
C ARG A 127 22.17 -22.96 9.06
N GLN A 128 21.57 -21.97 8.39
CA GLN A 128 21.08 -22.15 7.03
C GLN A 128 22.23 -22.32 6.04
N LYS A 129 23.33 -21.55 6.19
CA LYS A 129 24.53 -21.70 5.36
C LYS A 129 25.18 -23.09 5.52
N GLU A 130 25.22 -23.62 6.74
CA GLU A 130 25.72 -24.99 7.02
C GLU A 130 24.81 -26.06 6.43
N GLN A 131 23.48 -25.87 6.47
CA GLN A 131 22.54 -26.77 5.81
C GLN A 131 22.75 -26.83 4.29
N TYR A 132 22.99 -25.69 3.64
CA TYR A 132 23.34 -25.67 2.22
C TYR A 132 24.66 -26.38 1.90
N LYS A 133 25.66 -26.36 2.81
CA LYS A 133 26.96 -26.99 2.62
C LYS A 133 26.97 -28.48 2.98
N GLY A 134 26.10 -28.92 3.90
CA GLY A 134 26.20 -30.25 4.53
C GLY A 134 25.12 -31.25 4.13
N SER A 135 24.00 -30.83 3.61
CA SER A 135 22.97 -31.70 3.07
C SER A 135 23.06 -31.72 1.54
N SER A 136 22.61 -32.81 0.91
CA SER A 136 22.45 -32.97 -0.55
C SER A 136 21.63 -31.82 -1.23
N GLY A 137 21.67 -30.63 -0.67
CA GLY A 137 21.13 -29.40 -1.22
C GLY A 137 21.93 -29.02 -2.46
N PHE A 138 21.26 -28.94 -3.59
CA PHE A 138 21.81 -28.50 -4.84
C PHE A 138 22.30 -27.06 -4.69
N ILE A 139 23.63 -26.85 -4.65
CA ILE A 139 24.24 -25.53 -4.76
C ILE A 139 24.22 -25.22 -6.25
N PRO A 140 23.55 -24.15 -6.70
CA PRO A 140 23.59 -23.79 -8.10
C PRO A 140 25.03 -23.42 -8.49
N GLU A 141 25.47 -23.80 -9.70
CA GLU A 141 26.80 -23.42 -10.20
C GLU A 141 26.98 -21.90 -10.20
N THR A 142 25.92 -21.18 -10.53
CA THR A 142 25.89 -19.72 -10.55
C THR A 142 24.67 -19.18 -9.81
N ALA A 143 24.83 -18.04 -9.16
CA ALA A 143 23.76 -17.28 -8.50
C ALA A 143 23.88 -15.80 -8.90
N LYS A 144 22.83 -15.04 -8.69
CA LYS A 144 22.82 -13.61 -8.94
C LYS A 144 23.10 -12.84 -7.66
N LEU A 145 23.89 -11.78 -7.77
CA LEU A 145 24.23 -10.84 -6.71
C LEU A 145 23.87 -9.43 -7.18
N PHE A 146 23.10 -8.73 -6.38
CA PHE A 146 22.93 -7.29 -6.48
C PHE A 146 23.86 -6.60 -5.49
N GLU A 147 24.63 -5.63 -5.98
CA GLU A 147 25.42 -4.72 -5.15
C GLU A 147 25.10 -3.28 -5.54
N GLY A 148 24.81 -2.47 -4.52
CA GLY A 148 24.42 -1.08 -4.76
C GLY A 148 24.26 -0.26 -3.49
N LYS A 149 23.51 0.83 -3.62
CA LYS A 149 23.22 1.74 -2.53
C LYS A 149 21.78 2.26 -2.58
N ILE A 150 21.26 2.61 -1.41
CA ILE A 150 20.04 3.39 -1.24
C ILE A 150 20.46 4.78 -0.77
N VAL A 151 20.02 5.79 -1.49
CA VAL A 151 20.14 7.19 -1.08
C VAL A 151 18.76 7.71 -0.74
N THR A 152 18.59 8.29 0.45
CA THR A 152 17.34 8.94 0.86
C THR A 152 17.60 10.38 1.25
N GLN A 153 16.72 11.27 0.85
CA GLN A 153 16.71 12.67 1.24
C GLN A 153 15.38 13.01 1.92
N CYS A 154 15.45 13.70 3.05
CA CYS A 154 14.30 14.27 3.73
C CYS A 154 14.65 15.73 4.12
N GLY A 155 14.05 16.68 3.42
CA GLY A 155 14.44 18.08 3.49
C GLY A 155 15.93 18.29 3.14
N LYS A 156 16.72 18.76 4.10
CA LYS A 156 18.17 18.98 3.93
C LYS A 156 19.02 17.76 4.31
N LYS A 157 18.43 16.73 4.92
CA LYS A 157 19.17 15.56 5.41
C LYS A 157 19.22 14.51 4.32
N THR A 158 20.42 14.11 3.92
CA THR A 158 20.66 12.98 3.01
C THR A 158 21.31 11.84 3.79
N THR A 159 20.86 10.62 3.51
CA THR A 159 21.43 9.38 4.08
C THR A 159 21.73 8.42 2.94
N GLU A 160 22.94 7.88 2.91
CA GLU A 160 23.36 6.85 1.97
C GLU A 160 23.66 5.56 2.72
N LYS A 161 23.23 4.43 2.18
CA LYS A 161 23.50 3.11 2.74
C LYS A 161 23.81 2.11 1.63
N LYS A 162 24.96 1.44 1.74
CA LYS A 162 25.30 0.30 0.88
C LYS A 162 24.39 -0.88 1.16
N ILE A 163 23.94 -1.55 0.13
CA ILE A 163 23.11 -2.74 0.19
C ILE A 163 23.67 -3.82 -0.74
N SER A 164 23.50 -5.06 -0.33
CA SER A 164 23.74 -6.22 -1.18
C SER A 164 22.77 -7.33 -0.85
N CYS A 165 22.36 -8.11 -1.83
CA CYS A 165 21.55 -9.31 -1.65
C CYS A 165 21.82 -10.30 -2.79
N THR A 166 21.59 -11.58 -2.53
CA THR A 166 21.80 -12.67 -3.49
C THR A 166 20.49 -13.36 -3.84
N SER A 167 20.43 -14.06 -4.96
CA SER A 167 19.28 -14.88 -5.36
C SER A 167 18.99 -16.03 -4.38
N LEU A 168 19.90 -16.31 -3.46
CA LEU A 168 19.76 -17.33 -2.41
C LEU A 168 19.14 -16.76 -1.12
N ASP A 169 18.94 -15.44 -1.01
CA ASP A 169 18.37 -14.80 0.16
C ASP A 169 16.87 -15.10 0.29
N ASN A 170 16.54 -16.08 1.15
CA ASN A 170 15.15 -16.44 1.47
C ASN A 170 14.52 -15.53 2.53
N GLY A 171 15.34 -14.79 3.26
CA GLY A 171 14.91 -13.86 4.29
C GLY A 171 15.91 -12.76 4.53
N ILE A 172 15.44 -11.52 4.65
CA ILE A 172 16.25 -10.37 5.06
C ILE A 172 15.94 -10.08 6.52
N PRO A 173 16.86 -10.34 7.43
CA PRO A 173 16.69 -9.97 8.84
C PRO A 173 16.74 -8.44 8.97
N GLY A 174 15.97 -7.92 9.87
CA GLY A 174 15.99 -6.49 10.18
C GLY A 174 14.97 -6.14 11.25
N PRO A 175 15.17 -5.04 11.96
CA PRO A 175 14.25 -4.61 12.99
C PRO A 175 12.90 -4.23 12.38
N ILE A 176 11.83 -4.43 13.15
CA ILE A 176 10.52 -3.83 12.84
C ILE A 176 10.69 -2.32 12.95
N VAL A 177 10.41 -1.62 11.86
CA VAL A 177 10.56 -0.18 11.78
C VAL A 177 9.20 0.48 11.92
N LYS A 178 9.11 1.52 12.73
CA LYS A 178 7.91 2.37 12.78
C LYS A 178 7.66 2.93 11.36
N LYS A 179 6.47 2.69 10.85
CA LYS A 179 6.04 3.16 9.52
C LYS A 179 5.70 4.64 9.58
N GLU A 180 6.11 5.39 8.58
CA GLU A 180 5.71 6.78 8.40
C GLU A 180 4.44 6.91 7.55
N VAL A 181 4.10 5.85 6.79
CA VAL A 181 2.89 5.74 5.97
C VAL A 181 2.27 4.36 6.12
N PHE A 182 0.98 4.25 5.93
CA PHE A 182 0.22 3.04 6.13
C PHE A 182 -0.41 2.55 4.84
N TYR A 183 -0.53 1.23 4.70
CA TYR A 183 -1.06 0.60 3.50
C TYR A 183 -2.01 -0.54 3.86
N ILE A 184 -3.16 -0.54 3.21
CA ILE A 184 -4.18 -1.57 3.24
C ILE A 184 -4.14 -2.29 1.89
N SER A 185 -3.70 -3.55 1.87
CA SER A 185 -3.80 -4.39 0.69
C SER A 185 -5.24 -4.89 0.48
N SER A 186 -5.57 -5.29 -0.74
CA SER A 186 -6.89 -5.82 -1.09
C SER A 186 -7.38 -6.94 -0.15
N PHE A 187 -6.47 -7.83 0.26
CA PHE A 187 -6.77 -8.98 1.14
C PHE A 187 -6.26 -8.83 2.58
N GLY A 188 -5.84 -7.61 2.99
CA GLY A 188 -5.27 -7.38 4.31
C GLY A 188 -6.24 -7.69 5.47
N HIS A 189 -7.54 -7.55 5.25
CA HIS A 189 -8.60 -7.85 6.22
C HIS A 189 -8.79 -9.34 6.52
N LEU A 190 -8.20 -10.24 5.72
CA LEU A 190 -8.18 -11.68 5.96
C LEU A 190 -7.03 -12.11 6.90
N ARG A 191 -6.15 -11.17 7.26
CA ARG A 191 -5.07 -11.39 8.22
C ARG A 191 -5.57 -11.09 9.62
N TYR A 192 -4.78 -11.48 10.62
CA TYR A 192 -5.04 -11.19 12.03
C TYR A 192 -4.76 -9.73 12.37
N ASP A 193 -5.09 -9.31 13.59
CA ASP A 193 -4.86 -7.97 14.16
C ASP A 193 -5.79 -6.87 13.61
N LEU A 194 -7.09 -7.16 13.60
CA LEU A 194 -8.11 -6.18 13.21
C LEU A 194 -8.44 -5.19 14.35
N LEU A 195 -8.21 -5.58 15.61
CA LEU A 195 -8.64 -4.84 16.79
C LEU A 195 -7.52 -4.15 17.57
N GLN A 196 -6.24 -4.42 17.29
CA GLN A 196 -5.13 -4.08 18.19
C GLN A 196 -5.16 -2.64 18.72
N ASN A 197 -5.35 -1.63 17.86
CA ASN A 197 -5.37 -0.23 18.28
C ASN A 197 -6.75 0.27 18.66
N ILE A 198 -7.79 -0.49 18.33
CA ILE A 198 -9.17 -0.13 18.61
C ILE A 198 -9.50 -0.44 20.06
N VAL A 199 -9.14 -1.64 20.54
CA VAL A 199 -9.54 -2.11 21.87
C VAL A 199 -8.78 -1.41 22.99
N ASP A 200 -7.52 -1.04 22.75
CA ASP A 200 -6.67 -0.37 23.74
C ASP A 200 -7.08 1.09 23.99
N ASN A 201 -7.88 1.69 23.09
CA ASN A 201 -8.34 3.06 23.22
C ASN A 201 -9.88 3.11 23.33
N PRO A 202 -10.45 3.49 24.49
CA PRO A 202 -11.91 3.52 24.70
C PRO A 202 -12.67 4.42 23.72
N GLU A 203 -12.08 5.55 23.27
CA GLU A 203 -12.71 6.45 22.28
C GLU A 203 -12.80 5.75 20.92
N TYR A 204 -11.71 5.12 20.48
CA TYR A 204 -11.67 4.40 19.21
C TYR A 204 -12.59 3.17 19.24
N LYS A 205 -12.62 2.44 20.36
CA LYS A 205 -13.50 1.30 20.55
C LYS A 205 -14.99 1.70 20.43
N ASN A 206 -15.40 2.73 21.16
CA ASN A 206 -16.77 3.24 21.13
C ASN A 206 -17.16 3.72 19.73
N LEU A 207 -16.25 4.42 19.03
CA LEU A 207 -16.48 4.87 17.67
C LEU A 207 -16.61 3.69 16.71
N ALA A 208 -15.73 2.71 16.77
CA ALA A 208 -15.79 1.51 15.95
C ALA A 208 -17.11 0.76 16.15
N ILE A 209 -17.55 0.55 17.41
CA ILE A 209 -18.83 -0.08 17.74
C ILE A 209 -20.00 0.73 17.14
N SER A 210 -19.97 2.06 17.25
CA SER A 210 -21.04 2.91 16.72
C SER A 210 -21.16 2.81 15.20
N ILE A 211 -20.03 2.66 14.51
CA ILE A 211 -19.95 2.46 13.06
C ILE A 211 -20.48 1.06 12.71
N LEU A 212 -19.99 0.03 13.38
CA LEU A 212 -20.38 -1.36 13.12
C LEU A 212 -21.88 -1.59 13.29
N LYS A 213 -22.52 -0.93 14.28
CA LYS A 213 -23.98 -0.98 14.48
C LYS A 213 -24.79 -0.47 13.29
N GLN A 214 -24.21 0.34 12.40
CA GLN A 214 -24.86 0.76 11.15
C GLN A 214 -24.93 -0.36 10.10
N PHE A 215 -24.09 -1.38 10.26
CA PHE A 215 -24.04 -2.56 9.37
C PHE A 215 -24.73 -3.78 9.97
N ASP A 216 -24.64 -3.93 11.29
CA ASP A 216 -25.31 -4.97 12.07
C ASP A 216 -25.66 -4.42 13.46
N ASP A 217 -26.94 -4.12 13.67
CA ASP A 217 -27.43 -3.51 14.90
C ASP A 217 -27.39 -4.47 16.10
N SER A 218 -27.20 -5.77 15.88
CA SER A 218 -27.02 -6.77 16.93
C SER A 218 -25.68 -6.63 17.68
N ILE A 219 -24.69 -5.94 17.11
CA ILE A 219 -23.38 -5.76 17.72
C ILE A 219 -23.48 -4.90 18.98
N ALA A 220 -22.99 -5.43 20.10
CA ALA A 220 -22.92 -4.72 21.36
C ALA A 220 -21.52 -4.27 21.73
N ASP A 221 -20.51 -5.14 21.55
CA ASP A 221 -19.11 -4.88 21.88
C ASP A 221 -18.14 -5.62 20.95
N ILE A 222 -16.87 -5.22 20.97
CA ILE A 222 -15.73 -5.86 20.32
C ILE A 222 -14.60 -6.06 21.33
N CYS A 223 -14.02 -7.25 21.38
CA CYS A 223 -12.99 -7.57 22.38
C CYS A 223 -12.14 -8.76 21.97
N TYR A 224 -11.10 -9.02 22.76
CA TYR A 224 -10.38 -10.28 22.74
C TYR A 224 -11.02 -11.25 23.74
N THR A 225 -11.33 -12.48 23.27
CA THR A 225 -11.84 -13.54 24.13
C THR A 225 -10.83 -14.69 24.16
N LYS A 226 -10.75 -15.38 25.29
CA LYS A 226 -9.85 -16.52 25.45
C LYS A 226 -10.53 -17.79 24.96
N ALA A 227 -9.90 -18.49 24.01
CA ALA A 227 -10.33 -19.81 23.55
C ALA A 227 -9.91 -20.91 24.52
N ASP A 228 -10.45 -22.12 24.35
CA ASP A 228 -10.18 -23.29 25.23
C ASP A 228 -8.71 -23.71 25.22
N ASP A 229 -8.00 -23.51 24.12
CA ASP A 229 -6.56 -23.76 23.98
C ASP A 229 -5.68 -22.66 24.59
N GLY A 230 -6.28 -21.65 25.18
CA GLY A 230 -5.60 -20.52 25.82
C GLY A 230 -5.20 -19.40 24.86
N THR A 231 -5.46 -19.51 23.56
CA THR A 231 -5.24 -18.43 22.58
C THR A 231 -6.27 -17.30 22.75
N TYR A 232 -5.92 -16.09 22.31
CA TYR A 232 -6.82 -14.96 22.27
C TYR A 232 -7.40 -14.82 20.86
N LEU A 233 -8.74 -14.74 20.79
CA LEU A 233 -9.50 -14.55 19.55
C LEU A 233 -10.13 -13.17 19.54
N GLU A 234 -10.02 -12.48 18.41
CA GLU A 234 -10.79 -11.28 18.14
C GLU A 234 -12.27 -11.65 17.99
N SER A 235 -13.14 -10.97 18.72
CA SER A 235 -14.55 -11.37 18.85
C SER A 235 -15.48 -10.17 18.89
N ILE A 236 -16.70 -10.39 18.42
CA ILE A 236 -17.85 -9.51 18.57
C ILE A 236 -18.78 -10.11 19.64
N ILE A 237 -19.25 -9.26 20.55
CA ILE A 237 -20.32 -9.60 21.49
C ILE A 237 -21.60 -8.99 20.96
N THR A 238 -22.64 -9.82 20.81
CA THR A 238 -23.97 -9.37 20.40
C THR A 238 -24.78 -8.86 21.59
N LYS A 239 -25.88 -8.13 21.34
CA LYS A 239 -26.82 -7.64 22.35
C LYS A 239 -27.40 -8.77 23.24
N ASN A 240 -27.48 -9.99 22.70
CA ASN A 240 -27.96 -11.16 23.42
C ASN A 240 -26.85 -11.85 24.26
N GLY A 241 -25.66 -11.25 24.34
CA GLY A 241 -24.53 -11.79 25.08
C GLY A 241 -23.80 -12.95 24.39
N VAL A 242 -24.12 -13.23 23.11
CA VAL A 242 -23.41 -14.27 22.32
C VAL A 242 -22.08 -13.72 21.91
N ASN A 243 -21.01 -14.49 22.20
CA ASN A 243 -19.66 -14.20 21.75
C ASN A 243 -19.41 -14.91 20.42
N MET A 244 -19.04 -14.16 19.40
CA MET A 244 -18.79 -14.65 18.05
C MET A 244 -17.38 -14.25 17.59
N PRO A 245 -16.47 -15.23 17.35
CA PRO A 245 -15.17 -14.95 16.77
C PRO A 245 -15.30 -14.28 15.39
N PHE A 246 -14.36 -13.38 15.03
CA PHE A 246 -14.39 -12.74 13.72
C PHE A 246 -14.31 -13.72 12.55
N SER A 247 -13.79 -14.91 12.75
CA SER A 247 -13.73 -15.94 11.70
C SER A 247 -15.10 -16.30 11.12
N VAL A 248 -16.19 -16.15 11.91
CA VAL A 248 -17.57 -16.45 11.48
C VAL A 248 -18.30 -15.25 10.86
N TYR A 249 -17.73 -14.05 10.99
CA TYR A 249 -18.31 -12.87 10.34
C TYR A 249 -17.88 -12.78 8.87
N GLY A 250 -18.77 -12.19 8.05
CA GLY A 250 -18.46 -11.93 6.63
C GLY A 250 -17.33 -10.90 6.45
N ASP A 251 -16.66 -10.99 5.32
CA ASP A 251 -15.48 -10.17 5.02
C ASP A 251 -15.74 -8.67 5.06
N GLY A 252 -16.97 -8.23 4.82
CA GLY A 252 -17.34 -6.81 4.90
C GLY A 252 -17.09 -6.20 6.29
N ILE A 253 -17.51 -6.88 7.36
CA ILE A 253 -17.26 -6.41 8.74
C ILE A 253 -15.78 -6.40 9.07
N LYS A 254 -15.03 -7.44 8.65
CA LYS A 254 -13.58 -7.52 8.81
C LYS A 254 -12.87 -6.37 8.07
N LYS A 255 -13.29 -6.09 6.83
CA LYS A 255 -12.71 -4.99 6.02
C LYS A 255 -12.98 -3.63 6.66
N ILE A 256 -14.19 -3.38 7.17
CA ILE A 256 -14.54 -2.15 7.88
C ILE A 256 -13.63 -1.96 9.10
N LEU A 257 -13.52 -2.98 9.95
CA LEU A 257 -12.65 -2.92 11.14
C LEU A 257 -11.19 -2.71 10.77
N TYR A 258 -10.72 -3.39 9.72
CA TYR A 258 -9.34 -3.22 9.27
C TYR A 258 -9.05 -1.81 8.77
N ILE A 259 -9.99 -1.18 8.03
CA ILE A 259 -9.88 0.21 7.60
C ILE A 259 -9.86 1.15 8.82
N LEU A 260 -10.75 0.95 9.79
CA LEU A 260 -10.80 1.77 11.00
C LEU A 260 -9.51 1.64 11.82
N ASN A 261 -9.04 0.41 12.06
CA ASN A 261 -7.80 0.15 12.78
C ASN A 261 -6.61 0.87 12.11
N LYS A 262 -6.52 0.81 10.77
CA LYS A 262 -5.44 1.48 10.03
C LYS A 262 -5.60 2.99 9.97
N LEU A 263 -6.81 3.53 10.02
CA LEU A 263 -7.02 4.98 10.14
C LEU A 263 -6.51 5.51 11.48
N PHE A 264 -6.74 4.78 12.57
CA PHE A 264 -6.22 5.16 13.88
C PHE A 264 -4.69 5.10 13.94
N ASP A 265 -4.08 4.07 13.32
CA ASP A 265 -2.63 3.98 13.17
C ASP A 265 -2.05 5.17 12.38
N ALA A 266 -2.78 5.64 11.36
CA ALA A 266 -2.33 6.62 10.40
C ALA A 266 -2.57 8.07 10.81
N THR A 267 -2.92 8.34 12.08
CA THR A 267 -3.11 9.72 12.57
C THR A 267 -1.91 10.60 12.19
N ASP A 268 -2.19 11.80 11.64
CA ASP A 268 -1.21 12.78 11.12
C ASP A 268 -0.28 12.20 10.01
N SER A 269 -0.77 11.26 9.20
CA SER A 269 0.04 10.56 8.20
C SER A 269 -0.72 10.30 6.89
N ILE A 270 -0.19 9.42 6.06
CA ILE A 270 -0.77 8.97 4.80
C ILE A 270 -1.30 7.54 4.98
N LEU A 271 -2.55 7.30 4.56
CA LEU A 271 -3.12 5.97 4.43
C LEU A 271 -3.42 5.67 2.97
N MET A 272 -2.86 4.58 2.48
CA MET A 272 -3.10 4.05 1.15
C MET A 272 -4.00 2.82 1.23
N ILE A 273 -5.04 2.77 0.41
CA ILE A 273 -5.99 1.66 0.35
C ILE A 273 -6.01 1.13 -1.08
N ASP A 274 -5.59 -0.11 -1.26
CA ASP A 274 -5.62 -0.77 -2.55
C ASP A 274 -6.89 -1.63 -2.68
N GLU A 275 -7.58 -1.49 -3.81
CA GLU A 275 -8.85 -2.15 -4.11
C GLU A 275 -9.83 -2.04 -2.93
N ILE A 276 -10.28 -0.82 -2.66
CA ILE A 276 -11.16 -0.54 -1.50
C ILE A 276 -12.45 -1.37 -1.53
N GLU A 277 -12.92 -1.72 -2.72
CA GLU A 277 -14.11 -2.52 -2.98
C GLU A 277 -13.97 -4.00 -2.55
N THR A 278 -12.75 -4.54 -2.51
CA THR A 278 -12.53 -5.97 -2.21
C THR A 278 -13.03 -6.33 -0.82
N GLY A 279 -13.92 -7.33 -0.77
CA GLY A 279 -14.56 -7.80 0.47
C GLY A 279 -15.76 -6.95 0.93
N LEU A 280 -16.11 -5.86 0.22
CA LEU A 280 -17.24 -4.99 0.53
C LEU A 280 -18.36 -5.11 -0.48
N HIS A 281 -19.56 -5.38 -0.03
CA HIS A 281 -20.74 -5.29 -0.88
C HIS A 281 -21.13 -3.82 -1.11
N LYS A 282 -21.44 -3.45 -2.36
CA LYS A 282 -21.77 -2.05 -2.77
C LYS A 282 -22.84 -1.35 -1.92
N LYS A 283 -23.78 -2.10 -1.34
CA LYS A 283 -24.80 -1.53 -0.44
C LYS A 283 -24.23 -0.80 0.78
N TYR A 284 -22.96 -1.08 1.14
CA TYR A 284 -22.30 -0.44 2.28
C TYR A 284 -21.51 0.82 1.93
N TYR A 285 -21.30 1.12 0.64
CA TYR A 285 -20.45 2.24 0.23
C TYR A 285 -21.00 3.59 0.72
N SER A 286 -22.32 3.81 0.57
CA SER A 286 -22.98 5.05 0.99
C SER A 286 -22.91 5.28 2.52
N THR A 287 -22.76 4.24 3.32
CA THR A 287 -22.62 4.32 4.77
C THR A 287 -21.13 4.42 5.18
N LEU A 288 -20.27 3.61 4.57
CA LEU A 288 -18.88 3.49 4.98
C LEU A 288 -18.03 4.70 4.56
N PHE A 289 -18.11 5.11 3.29
CA PHE A 289 -17.20 6.15 2.77
C PHE A 289 -17.35 7.49 3.47
N PRO A 290 -18.56 8.00 3.76
CA PRO A 290 -18.71 9.23 4.54
C PRO A 290 -18.05 9.15 5.92
N VAL A 291 -18.17 8.00 6.59
CA VAL A 291 -17.56 7.77 7.91
C VAL A 291 -16.04 7.74 7.82
N VAL A 292 -15.49 6.96 6.87
CA VAL A 292 -14.03 6.86 6.63
C VAL A 292 -13.44 8.24 6.33
N PHE A 293 -14.08 9.04 5.48
CA PHE A 293 -13.57 10.34 5.08
C PHE A 293 -13.70 11.39 6.19
N ALA A 294 -14.80 11.38 6.94
CA ALA A 294 -14.96 12.25 8.12
C ALA A 294 -13.92 11.91 9.19
N LEU A 295 -13.66 10.62 9.41
CA LEU A 295 -12.66 10.15 10.36
C LEU A 295 -11.24 10.49 9.88
N ALA A 296 -10.92 10.28 8.62
CA ALA A 296 -9.64 10.66 8.03
C ALA A 296 -9.37 12.16 8.19
N LYS A 297 -10.38 12.99 7.96
CA LYS A 297 -10.29 14.44 8.20
C LYS A 297 -10.06 14.78 9.67
N LYS A 298 -10.81 14.14 10.60
CA LYS A 298 -10.65 14.32 12.06
C LYS A 298 -9.25 13.94 12.54
N LEU A 299 -8.67 12.87 11.98
CA LEU A 299 -7.35 12.33 12.33
C LEU A 299 -6.21 12.95 11.50
N ASN A 300 -6.51 13.95 10.64
CA ASN A 300 -5.53 14.57 9.75
C ASN A 300 -4.79 13.57 8.84
N VAL A 301 -5.53 12.59 8.29
CA VAL A 301 -5.00 11.54 7.43
C VAL A 301 -5.23 11.92 5.96
N GLN A 302 -4.17 11.94 5.17
CA GLN A 302 -4.26 12.04 3.71
C GLN A 302 -4.49 10.64 3.11
N LEU A 303 -5.55 10.50 2.32
CA LEU A 303 -5.95 9.23 1.71
C LEU A 303 -5.51 9.12 0.26
N PHE A 304 -4.98 7.94 -0.10
CA PHE A 304 -4.79 7.49 -1.47
C PHE A 304 -5.54 6.17 -1.65
N ILE A 305 -6.57 6.18 -2.48
CA ILE A 305 -7.49 5.05 -2.63
C ILE A 305 -7.44 4.56 -4.07
N ALA A 306 -6.96 3.35 -4.28
CA ALA A 306 -7.01 2.71 -5.59
C ALA A 306 -8.29 1.88 -5.74
N THR A 307 -8.93 1.99 -6.89
CA THR A 307 -10.13 1.21 -7.23
C THR A 307 -10.27 1.06 -8.74
N HIS A 308 -10.92 -0.02 -9.15
CA HIS A 308 -11.40 -0.21 -10.52
C HIS A 308 -12.94 -0.32 -10.58
N SER A 309 -13.63 -0.26 -9.43
CA SER A 309 -15.09 -0.33 -9.35
C SER A 309 -15.73 1.02 -9.62
N MET A 310 -16.60 1.05 -10.63
CA MET A 310 -17.36 2.25 -10.95
C MET A 310 -18.31 2.64 -9.82
N GLU A 311 -18.92 1.65 -9.16
CA GLU A 311 -19.80 1.89 -8.02
C GLU A 311 -19.06 2.52 -6.83
N ALA A 312 -17.81 2.10 -6.59
CA ALA A 312 -16.98 2.71 -5.55
C ALA A 312 -16.60 4.15 -5.93
N ILE A 313 -16.23 4.41 -7.18
CA ILE A 313 -15.94 5.75 -7.70
C ILE A 313 -17.15 6.68 -7.51
N GLU A 314 -18.34 6.25 -7.91
CA GLU A 314 -19.56 7.01 -7.78
C GLU A 314 -19.90 7.35 -6.33
N ALA A 315 -19.86 6.35 -5.44
CA ALA A 315 -20.13 6.55 -4.02
C ALA A 315 -19.10 7.49 -3.33
N ILE A 316 -17.83 7.45 -3.76
CA ILE A 316 -16.80 8.37 -3.27
C ILE A 316 -17.05 9.79 -3.78
N LEU A 317 -17.44 9.96 -5.05
CA LEU A 317 -17.75 11.27 -5.61
C LEU A 317 -19.01 11.87 -5.00
N GLU A 318 -20.04 11.07 -4.67
CA GLU A 318 -21.26 11.54 -3.99
C GLU A 318 -20.94 12.18 -2.63
N TYR A 319 -19.93 11.68 -1.90
CA TYR A 319 -19.46 12.31 -0.66
C TYR A 319 -19.00 13.76 -0.87
N GLY A 320 -18.51 14.10 -2.05
CA GLY A 320 -18.10 15.46 -2.40
C GLY A 320 -19.22 16.49 -2.29
N ASN A 321 -20.48 16.06 -2.35
CA ASN A 321 -21.70 16.89 -2.25
C ASN A 321 -21.63 18.15 -3.12
N TYR A 322 -21.25 17.98 -4.39
CA TYR A 322 -20.92 19.07 -5.31
C TYR A 322 -22.11 19.92 -5.71
N GLU A 323 -23.35 19.44 -5.55
CA GLU A 323 -24.58 20.19 -5.84
C GLU A 323 -24.80 21.33 -4.84
N ASN A 324 -24.39 21.15 -3.60
CA ASN A 324 -24.67 22.07 -2.48
C ASN A 324 -23.49 22.93 -2.05
N LYS A 325 -22.30 22.75 -2.63
CA LYS A 325 -21.11 23.54 -2.28
C LYS A 325 -20.97 24.81 -3.11
N VAL A 326 -21.13 25.93 -2.43
CA VAL A 326 -20.67 27.23 -2.90
C VAL A 326 -19.15 27.27 -2.71
N LYS A 327 -18.41 27.13 -3.84
CA LYS A 327 -16.97 27.35 -4.04
C LYS A 327 -15.98 27.03 -2.89
N ASP A 328 -14.89 26.38 -3.28
CA ASP A 328 -13.50 26.52 -2.87
C ASP A 328 -12.79 25.40 -2.09
N HIS A 329 -13.31 24.22 -1.83
CA HIS A 329 -12.41 23.10 -1.52
C HIS A 329 -12.92 21.79 -2.10
N ASP A 330 -12.41 21.46 -3.30
CA ASP A 330 -12.53 20.09 -3.80
C ASP A 330 -11.54 19.22 -3.02
N SER A 331 -12.03 18.58 -1.96
CA SER A 331 -11.25 17.69 -1.11
C SER A 331 -10.89 16.37 -1.79
N ILE A 332 -11.44 16.10 -2.99
CA ILE A 332 -11.23 14.88 -3.75
C ILE A 332 -10.51 15.20 -5.07
N LYS A 333 -9.41 14.49 -5.32
CA LYS A 333 -8.77 14.43 -6.64
C LYS A 333 -8.98 13.05 -7.25
N VAL A 334 -9.18 13.01 -8.55
CA VAL A 334 -9.26 11.78 -9.34
C VAL A 334 -8.05 11.71 -10.26
N ILE A 335 -7.26 10.67 -10.07
CA ILE A 335 -6.01 10.42 -10.79
C ILE A 335 -6.23 9.18 -11.63
N THR A 336 -6.43 9.38 -12.93
CA THR A 336 -6.58 8.29 -13.89
C THR A 336 -5.20 7.85 -14.36
N LEU A 337 -4.85 6.59 -14.14
CA LEU A 337 -3.65 5.97 -14.66
C LEU A 337 -3.98 5.10 -15.87
N LYS A 338 -3.30 5.33 -16.97
CA LYS A 338 -3.48 4.57 -18.22
C LYS A 338 -2.14 4.07 -18.72
N LYS A 339 -2.09 2.78 -19.06
CA LYS A 339 -0.95 2.21 -19.78
C LYS A 339 -1.06 2.61 -21.24
N VAL A 340 -0.01 3.18 -21.79
CA VAL A 340 0.09 3.64 -23.18
C VAL A 340 1.17 2.87 -23.92
N ASN A 341 1.10 2.87 -25.25
CA ASN A 341 2.15 2.26 -26.07
C ASN A 341 3.32 3.23 -26.19
N PRO A 342 4.55 2.88 -25.75
CA PRO A 342 5.72 3.77 -25.81
C PRO A 342 6.07 4.27 -27.22
N GLU A 343 5.74 3.51 -28.24
CA GLU A 343 5.99 3.89 -29.64
C GLU A 343 5.14 5.08 -30.11
N ILE A 344 3.99 5.28 -29.46
CA ILE A 344 3.02 6.33 -29.82
C ILE A 344 3.17 7.56 -28.93
N ASP A 345 3.50 7.36 -27.66
CA ASP A 345 3.45 8.39 -26.60
C ASP A 345 4.83 8.77 -26.01
N HIS A 346 5.85 8.91 -26.84
CA HIS A 346 7.16 9.48 -26.47
C HIS A 346 7.87 8.87 -25.26
N GLY A 347 7.77 7.56 -25.09
CA GLY A 347 8.61 6.81 -24.16
C GLY A 347 8.05 6.57 -22.75
N SER A 348 6.91 7.13 -22.36
CA SER A 348 6.27 6.80 -21.09
C SER A 348 5.34 5.58 -21.22
N ASN A 349 5.51 4.58 -20.33
CA ASN A 349 4.64 3.39 -20.32
C ASN A 349 3.32 3.61 -19.58
N ILE A 350 3.27 4.60 -18.68
CA ILE A 350 2.10 4.93 -17.87
C ILE A 350 1.97 6.45 -17.83
N VAL A 351 0.78 6.93 -18.17
CA VAL A 351 0.43 8.36 -18.09
C VAL A 351 -0.60 8.57 -16.99
N ALA A 352 -0.58 9.76 -16.39
CA ALA A 352 -1.54 10.16 -15.39
C ALA A 352 -2.32 11.40 -15.84
N ARG A 353 -3.64 11.38 -15.59
CA ARG A 353 -4.49 12.56 -15.67
C ARG A 353 -5.02 12.86 -14.27
N ASN A 354 -4.71 14.03 -13.74
CA ASN A 354 -5.19 14.48 -12.43
C ASN A 354 -6.23 15.58 -12.60
N VAL A 355 -7.45 15.34 -12.13
CA VAL A 355 -8.59 16.27 -12.22
C VAL A 355 -9.29 16.38 -10.88
N THR A 356 -10.13 17.40 -10.72
CA THR A 356 -10.96 17.56 -9.53
C THR A 356 -12.09 16.56 -9.49
N GLY A 357 -12.51 16.12 -8.31
CA GLY A 357 -13.68 15.24 -8.16
C GLY A 357 -14.93 15.88 -8.72
N LYS A 358 -15.09 17.19 -8.57
CA LYS A 358 -16.20 17.95 -9.18
C LYS A 358 -16.22 17.82 -10.71
N TYR A 359 -15.07 17.94 -11.37
CA TYR A 359 -14.99 17.80 -12.81
C TYR A 359 -15.50 16.42 -13.26
N VAL A 360 -15.08 15.35 -12.57
CA VAL A 360 -15.51 13.99 -12.88
C VAL A 360 -17.02 13.83 -12.61
N TYR A 361 -17.50 14.29 -11.46
CA TYR A 361 -18.90 14.21 -11.08
C TYR A 361 -19.82 14.88 -12.11
N ASP A 362 -19.50 16.11 -12.51
CA ASP A 362 -20.28 16.88 -13.49
C ASP A 362 -20.31 16.19 -14.86
N ASN A 363 -19.15 15.70 -15.33
CA ASN A 363 -19.07 15.04 -16.64
C ASN A 363 -19.77 13.67 -16.66
N ARG A 364 -19.76 12.93 -15.55
CA ARG A 364 -20.50 11.68 -15.48
C ARG A 364 -22.01 11.88 -15.51
N LYS A 365 -22.53 12.88 -14.80
CA LYS A 365 -23.96 13.19 -14.80
C LYS A 365 -24.48 13.59 -16.18
N VAL A 366 -23.65 14.30 -16.97
CA VAL A 366 -24.11 14.87 -18.28
C VAL A 366 -23.80 13.93 -19.44
N PHE A 367 -22.66 13.23 -19.43
CA PHE A 367 -22.14 12.52 -20.61
C PHE A 367 -21.92 11.02 -20.39
N ASP A 368 -22.29 10.47 -19.22
CA ASP A 368 -21.94 9.08 -18.83
C ASP A 368 -20.45 8.75 -19.04
N PHE A 369 -19.60 9.71 -18.69
CA PHE A 369 -18.16 9.69 -18.95
C PHE A 369 -17.47 8.50 -18.25
N GLU A 370 -16.75 7.69 -19.02
CA GLU A 370 -15.95 6.59 -18.48
C GLU A 370 -14.63 7.14 -17.86
N VAL A 371 -14.52 7.07 -16.55
CA VAL A 371 -13.41 7.68 -15.78
C VAL A 371 -12.09 6.93 -15.95
N ARG A 372 -12.17 5.66 -16.37
CA ARG A 372 -11.00 4.79 -16.50
C ARG A 372 -10.28 4.92 -17.85
N LEU A 373 -10.91 5.58 -18.82
CA LEU A 373 -10.38 5.76 -20.18
C LEU A 373 -9.51 7.01 -20.34
#